data_32e62083672d92af1f2fb549afb67ae1
#
_entry.id   32e62083672d92af1f2fb549afb67ae1
#
_cell.length_a   1.000
_cell.length_b   1.000
_cell.length_c   1.000
_cell.angle_alpha   90.00
_cell.angle_beta   90.00
_cell.angle_gamma   90.00
#
_symmetry.space_group_name_H-M   'P 1'
#
loop_
_entity.id
_entity.type
_entity.pdbx_description
1 polymer ?
#
loop_
_entity_poly.entity_id
_entity_poly.type
_entity_poly.pdbx_seq_one_letter_code
_entity_poly.pdbx_strand_id
1 'polypeptide(L)'
;MTRVSTKWVAGVAVLAALAYALSLMRLHLRYPLLPFLSFDLSEIPDILAYFLFGLSGGLIAALAHWFALNFGTPFHQLVGPTMKLLAVLATLLGLEIASRIKGGSMALNGVSLSLLTRTGVMAAATFILYYYLFPGVYLPFSRRTLSGIGITIESDLTLATVMVAFTSIFNIIHVFLSVLPAYGIYKRILATLPQLPTKQPLIRSKAR
;
A
#
# COMPACT_ATOMS: atom_id res chain seq x y z
N MET A 1 -18.49 22.53 12.99
CA MET A 1 -18.07 21.10 13.06
C MET A 1 -18.95 20.26 12.17
N THR A 2 -18.44 19.74 11.06
CA THR A 2 -19.19 18.82 10.18
C THR A 2 -19.37 17.49 10.90
N ARG A 3 -20.61 17.12 11.22
CA ARG A 3 -20.91 15.81 11.84
C ARG A 3 -20.49 14.69 10.87
N VAL A 4 -19.61 13.81 11.34
CA VAL A 4 -19.25 12.59 10.59
C VAL A 4 -20.46 11.69 10.53
N SER A 5 -20.87 11.26 9.33
CA SER A 5 -22.08 10.44 9.21
C SER A 5 -21.79 9.01 9.69
N THR A 6 -22.79 8.38 10.34
CA THR A 6 -22.70 6.97 10.77
C THR A 6 -22.38 6.03 9.60
N LYS A 7 -22.93 6.30 8.40
CA LYS A 7 -22.65 5.54 7.18
C LYS A 7 -21.17 5.60 6.78
N TRP A 8 -20.54 6.76 6.94
CA TRP A 8 -19.10 6.94 6.67
C TRP A 8 -18.26 6.11 7.64
N VAL A 9 -18.54 6.20 8.96
CA VAL A 9 -17.83 5.43 9.99
C VAL A 9 -17.98 3.94 9.76
N ALA A 10 -19.21 3.47 9.54
CA ALA A 10 -19.48 2.06 9.29
C ALA A 10 -18.78 1.55 8.03
N GLY A 11 -18.80 2.33 6.94
CA GLY A 11 -18.13 1.96 5.69
C GLY A 11 -16.61 1.84 5.83
N VAL A 12 -15.97 2.80 6.50
CA VAL A 12 -14.53 2.76 6.78
C VAL A 12 -14.18 1.57 7.69
N ALA A 13 -14.96 1.33 8.74
CA ALA A 13 -14.74 0.21 9.65
C ALA A 13 -14.88 -1.16 8.96
N VAL A 14 -15.87 -1.33 8.10
CA VAL A 14 -16.05 -2.56 7.31
C VAL A 14 -14.88 -2.79 6.37
N LEU A 15 -14.38 -1.76 5.70
CA LEU A 15 -13.24 -1.89 4.79
C LEU A 15 -11.94 -2.18 5.55
N ALA A 16 -11.71 -1.58 6.71
CA ALA A 16 -10.58 -1.90 7.58
C ALA A 16 -10.64 -3.34 8.08
N ALA A 17 -11.82 -3.81 8.51
CA ALA A 17 -12.03 -5.20 8.93
C ALA A 17 -11.80 -6.17 7.77
N LEU A 18 -12.25 -5.85 6.55
CA LEU A 18 -12.01 -6.65 5.36
C LEU A 18 -10.51 -6.71 5.01
N ALA A 19 -9.78 -5.59 5.11
CA ALA A 19 -8.33 -5.56 4.92
C ALA A 19 -7.64 -6.50 5.91
N TYR A 20 -8.00 -6.42 7.18
CA TYR A 20 -7.46 -7.32 8.20
C TYR A 20 -7.79 -8.79 7.92
N ALA A 21 -9.05 -9.10 7.60
CA ALA A 21 -9.48 -10.47 7.28
C ALA A 21 -8.70 -11.04 6.08
N LEU A 22 -8.51 -10.27 5.01
CA LEU A 22 -7.71 -10.68 3.85
C LEU A 22 -6.25 -10.94 4.22
N SER A 23 -5.66 -10.15 5.10
CA SER A 23 -4.30 -10.40 5.62
C SER A 23 -4.19 -11.74 6.35
N LEU A 24 -5.24 -12.16 7.06
CA LEU A 24 -5.26 -13.44 7.79
C LEU A 24 -5.47 -14.66 6.87
N MET A 25 -6.13 -14.49 5.73
CA MET A 25 -6.46 -15.59 4.81
C MET A 25 -5.24 -16.22 4.12
N ARG A 26 -4.04 -15.66 4.30
CA ARG A 26 -2.79 -16.15 3.70
C ARG A 26 -2.84 -16.33 2.17
N LEU A 27 -3.69 -15.55 1.52
CA LEU A 27 -3.77 -15.47 0.05
C LEU A 27 -2.63 -14.59 -0.45
N HIS A 28 -1.39 -15.10 -0.36
CA HIS A 28 -0.24 -14.34 -0.80
C HIS A 28 0.53 -15.09 -1.88
N LEU A 29 0.88 -14.37 -2.92
CA LEU A 29 1.84 -14.81 -3.93
C LEU A 29 3.23 -14.34 -3.49
N ARG A 30 4.12 -15.27 -3.17
CA ARG A 30 5.50 -14.94 -2.79
C ARG A 30 6.24 -14.31 -3.95
N TYR A 31 6.99 -13.25 -3.67
CA TYR A 31 7.83 -12.60 -4.66
C TYR A 31 9.08 -13.45 -4.92
N PRO A 32 9.32 -13.94 -6.16
CA PRO A 32 10.38 -14.92 -6.42
C PRO A 32 11.79 -14.45 -6.07
N LEU A 33 12.10 -13.16 -6.27
CA LEU A 33 13.43 -12.60 -5.98
C LEU A 33 13.68 -12.44 -4.48
N LEU A 34 12.63 -12.15 -3.70
CA LEU A 34 12.70 -11.97 -2.26
C LEU A 34 11.51 -12.71 -1.61
N PRO A 35 11.65 -14.02 -1.32
CA PRO A 35 10.53 -14.88 -0.88
C PRO A 35 9.89 -14.49 0.46
N PHE A 36 10.51 -13.60 1.23
CA PHE A 36 9.93 -13.01 2.44
C PHE A 36 8.94 -11.88 2.14
N LEU A 37 8.95 -11.33 0.92
CA LEU A 37 7.92 -10.43 0.44
C LEU A 37 6.82 -11.21 -0.26
N SER A 38 5.59 -10.78 -0.06
CA SER A 38 4.43 -11.40 -0.69
C SER A 38 3.44 -10.35 -1.17
N PHE A 39 2.90 -10.56 -2.35
CA PHE A 39 1.75 -9.80 -2.83
C PHE A 39 0.51 -10.30 -2.12
N ASP A 40 -0.20 -9.44 -1.45
CA ASP A 40 -1.48 -9.74 -0.84
C ASP A 40 -2.56 -8.74 -1.28
N LEU A 41 -3.80 -9.15 -1.16
CA LEU A 41 -4.94 -8.35 -1.60
C LEU A 41 -5.47 -7.42 -0.51
N SER A 42 -4.87 -7.43 0.67
CA SER A 42 -5.39 -6.70 1.83
C SER A 42 -5.25 -5.18 1.73
N GLU A 43 -4.40 -4.66 0.83
CA GLU A 43 -4.32 -3.23 0.57
C GLU A 43 -5.48 -2.70 -0.28
N ILE A 44 -6.20 -3.58 -1.02
CA ILE A 44 -7.31 -3.18 -1.88
C ILE A 44 -8.42 -2.48 -1.08
N PRO A 45 -8.92 -3.02 0.06
CA PRO A 45 -9.90 -2.33 0.87
C PRO A 45 -9.44 -0.99 1.43
N ASP A 46 -8.16 -0.83 1.81
CA ASP A 46 -7.62 0.44 2.31
C ASP A 46 -7.66 1.52 1.22
N ILE A 47 -7.27 1.15 -0.01
CA ILE A 47 -7.31 2.05 -1.17
C ILE A 47 -8.76 2.30 -1.61
N LEU A 48 -9.64 1.29 -1.51
CA LEU A 48 -11.07 1.45 -1.78
C LEU A 48 -11.72 2.42 -0.80
N ALA A 49 -11.31 2.40 0.48
CA ALA A 49 -11.75 3.38 1.48
C ALA A 49 -11.36 4.81 1.09
N TYR A 50 -10.17 5.00 0.50
CA TYR A 50 -9.79 6.29 -0.09
C TYR A 50 -10.73 6.70 -1.22
N PHE A 51 -11.00 5.83 -2.18
CA PHE A 51 -11.87 6.16 -3.31
C PHE A 51 -13.31 6.46 -2.88
N LEU A 52 -13.86 5.75 -1.90
CA LEU A 52 -15.23 5.94 -1.45
C LEU A 52 -15.38 7.09 -0.44
N PHE A 53 -14.44 7.25 0.46
CA PHE A 53 -14.57 8.12 1.63
C PHE A 53 -13.50 9.23 1.72
N GLY A 54 -12.66 9.36 0.71
CA GLY A 54 -11.60 10.35 0.62
C GLY A 54 -10.36 9.99 1.43
N LEU A 55 -9.38 10.91 1.46
CA LEU A 55 -8.09 10.70 2.12
C LEU A 55 -8.25 10.28 3.58
N SER A 56 -9.15 10.93 4.33
CA SER A 56 -9.40 10.57 5.73
C SER A 56 -9.93 9.14 5.88
N GLY A 57 -10.78 8.68 4.96
CA GLY A 57 -11.28 7.31 4.95
C GLY A 57 -10.18 6.28 4.72
N GLY A 58 -9.33 6.50 3.71
CA GLY A 58 -8.18 5.64 3.43
C GLY A 58 -7.16 5.61 4.57
N LEU A 59 -6.82 6.79 5.14
CA LEU A 59 -5.89 6.87 6.26
C LEU A 59 -6.40 6.12 7.51
N ILE A 60 -7.67 6.31 7.86
CA ILE A 60 -8.24 5.65 9.05
C ILE A 60 -8.35 4.14 8.81
N ALA A 61 -8.75 3.69 7.60
CA ALA A 61 -8.80 2.27 7.27
C ALA A 61 -7.40 1.63 7.38
N ALA A 62 -6.38 2.23 6.77
CA ALA A 62 -5.01 1.74 6.81
C ALA A 62 -4.43 1.70 8.23
N LEU A 63 -4.69 2.74 9.05
CA LEU A 63 -4.25 2.77 10.46
C LEU A 63 -4.97 1.72 11.31
N ALA A 64 -6.28 1.55 11.14
CA ALA A 64 -7.06 0.54 11.86
C ALA A 64 -6.60 -0.88 11.45
N HIS A 65 -6.37 -1.11 10.16
CA HIS A 65 -5.81 -2.36 9.65
C HIS A 65 -4.42 -2.65 10.25
N TRP A 66 -3.51 -1.66 10.24
CA TRP A 66 -2.20 -1.78 10.86
C TRP A 66 -2.28 -2.08 12.35
N PHE A 67 -3.14 -1.37 13.09
CA PHE A 67 -3.35 -1.60 14.51
C PHE A 67 -3.83 -3.03 14.78
N ALA A 68 -4.81 -3.51 14.00
CA ALA A 68 -5.33 -4.87 14.12
C ALA A 68 -4.26 -5.93 13.85
N LEU A 69 -3.39 -5.72 12.85
CA LEU A 69 -2.26 -6.63 12.54
C LEU A 69 -1.22 -6.69 13.66
N ASN A 70 -1.05 -5.61 14.39
CA ASN A 70 -0.03 -5.51 15.44
C ASN A 70 -0.57 -5.80 16.84
N PHE A 71 -1.89 -6.01 16.98
CA PHE A 71 -2.49 -6.29 18.27
C PHE A 71 -1.97 -7.61 18.84
N GLY A 72 -1.29 -7.54 20.00
CA GLY A 72 -0.66 -8.71 20.62
C GLY A 72 0.63 -9.20 19.97
N THR A 73 1.16 -8.50 18.97
CA THR A 73 2.39 -8.86 18.26
C THR A 73 3.63 -8.40 19.02
N PRO A 74 4.68 -9.23 19.19
CA PRO A 74 5.94 -8.81 19.79
C PRO A 74 6.61 -7.67 19.01
N PHE A 75 7.28 -6.76 19.72
CA PHE A 75 7.88 -5.55 19.13
C PHE A 75 8.80 -5.83 17.92
N HIS A 76 9.59 -6.91 17.97
CA HIS A 76 10.52 -7.27 16.89
C HIS A 76 9.82 -7.68 15.58
N GLN A 77 8.53 -7.98 15.61
CA GLN A 77 7.74 -8.34 14.43
C GLN A 77 6.97 -7.14 13.83
N LEU A 78 7.03 -5.97 14.47
CA LEU A 78 6.30 -4.77 14.02
C LEU A 78 6.85 -4.16 12.73
N VAL A 79 8.11 -4.46 12.37
CA VAL A 79 8.76 -3.86 11.19
C VAL A 79 8.00 -4.18 9.90
N GLY A 80 7.62 -5.43 9.68
CA GLY A 80 6.90 -5.85 8.48
C GLY A 80 5.57 -5.10 8.29
N PRO A 81 4.63 -5.16 9.26
CA PRO A 81 3.37 -4.41 9.21
C PRO A 81 3.57 -2.89 9.10
N THR A 82 4.60 -2.32 9.74
CA THR A 82 4.89 -0.88 9.65
C THR A 82 5.39 -0.48 8.27
N MET A 83 6.26 -1.28 7.65
CA MET A 83 6.67 -1.08 6.26
C MET A 83 5.47 -1.19 5.29
N LYS A 84 4.54 -2.11 5.55
CA LYS A 84 3.29 -2.21 4.79
C LYS A 84 2.42 -0.97 4.94
N LEU A 85 2.21 -0.48 6.17
CA LEU A 85 1.50 0.77 6.41
C LEU A 85 2.15 1.93 5.63
N LEU A 86 3.47 2.08 5.72
CA LEU A 86 4.20 3.13 5.01
C LEU A 86 3.98 3.05 3.49
N ALA A 87 3.98 1.84 2.92
CA ALA A 87 3.70 1.61 1.51
C ALA A 87 2.27 2.02 1.11
N VAL A 88 1.26 1.69 1.94
CA VAL A 88 -0.12 2.12 1.74
C VAL A 88 -0.24 3.64 1.82
N LEU A 89 0.35 4.27 2.84
CA LEU A 89 0.33 5.74 3.01
C LEU A 89 0.99 6.46 1.81
N ALA A 90 2.11 5.94 1.31
CA ALA A 90 2.76 6.47 0.12
C ALA A 90 1.90 6.31 -1.14
N THR A 91 1.16 5.20 -1.26
CA THR A 91 0.18 5.00 -2.34
C THR A 91 -0.96 6.01 -2.25
N LEU A 92 -1.54 6.20 -1.04
CA LEU A 92 -2.61 7.18 -0.81
C LEU A 92 -2.14 8.61 -1.10
N LEU A 93 -0.89 8.95 -0.77
CA LEU A 93 -0.29 10.25 -1.12
C LEU A 93 -0.25 10.45 -2.63
N GLY A 94 0.19 9.45 -3.39
CA GLY A 94 0.20 9.51 -4.87
C GLY A 94 -1.20 9.68 -5.45
N LEU A 95 -2.18 8.96 -4.93
CA LEU A 95 -3.60 9.11 -5.33
C LEU A 95 -4.14 10.49 -4.99
N GLU A 96 -3.81 11.03 -3.83
CA GLU A 96 -4.25 12.36 -3.42
C GLU A 96 -3.62 13.47 -4.28
N ILE A 97 -2.34 13.34 -4.64
CA ILE A 97 -1.70 14.27 -5.59
C ILE A 97 -2.38 14.17 -6.95
N ALA A 98 -2.63 12.94 -7.44
CA ALA A 98 -3.32 12.71 -8.71
C ALA A 98 -4.70 13.34 -8.74
N SER A 99 -5.43 13.32 -7.63
CA SER A 99 -6.78 13.88 -7.52
C SER A 99 -6.82 15.39 -7.70
N ARG A 100 -5.70 16.06 -7.47
CA ARG A 100 -5.56 17.53 -7.60
C ARG A 100 -5.13 17.98 -9.00
N ILE A 101 -4.70 17.05 -9.85
CA ILE A 101 -4.30 17.36 -11.23
C ILE A 101 -5.55 17.54 -12.09
N LYS A 102 -5.64 18.70 -12.72
CA LYS A 102 -6.72 18.99 -13.66
C LYS A 102 -6.43 18.33 -15.01
N GLY A 103 -7.33 17.45 -15.44
CA GLY A 103 -7.21 16.74 -16.72
C GLY A 103 -6.57 15.36 -16.59
N GLY A 104 -6.73 14.55 -17.63
CA GLY A 104 -6.27 13.16 -17.66
C GLY A 104 -7.20 12.17 -16.95
N SER A 105 -6.87 10.91 -17.07
CA SER A 105 -7.59 9.81 -16.41
C SER A 105 -7.11 9.64 -14.98
N MET A 106 -8.05 9.59 -14.01
CA MET A 106 -7.70 9.28 -12.62
C MET A 106 -7.00 7.91 -12.48
N ALA A 107 -7.36 6.94 -13.32
CA ALA A 107 -6.68 5.65 -13.32
C ALA A 107 -5.21 5.82 -13.71
N LEU A 108 -4.92 6.53 -14.79
CA LEU A 108 -3.54 6.73 -15.26
C LEU A 108 -2.73 7.60 -14.30
N ASN A 109 -3.23 8.79 -13.96
CA ASN A 109 -2.54 9.71 -13.05
C ASN A 109 -2.38 9.09 -11.66
N GLY A 110 -3.41 8.41 -11.15
CA GLY A 110 -3.39 7.74 -9.85
C GLY A 110 -2.35 6.63 -9.79
N VAL A 111 -2.31 5.75 -10.80
CA VAL A 111 -1.30 4.68 -10.86
C VAL A 111 0.10 5.29 -10.99
N SER A 112 0.32 6.22 -11.92
CA SER A 112 1.66 6.81 -12.15
C SER A 112 2.21 7.51 -10.92
N LEU A 113 1.40 8.34 -10.25
CA LEU A 113 1.85 9.05 -9.05
C LEU A 113 1.98 8.12 -7.84
N SER A 114 1.12 7.11 -7.70
CA SER A 114 1.30 6.08 -6.68
C SER A 114 2.57 5.26 -6.90
N LEU A 115 2.93 4.96 -8.15
CA LEU A 115 4.21 4.33 -8.48
C LEU A 115 5.39 5.18 -8.01
N LEU A 116 5.39 6.46 -8.33
CA LEU A 116 6.48 7.37 -7.96
C LEU A 116 6.60 7.53 -6.43
N THR A 117 5.50 7.83 -5.76
CA THR A 117 5.50 8.05 -4.31
C THR A 117 5.81 6.78 -3.54
N ARG A 118 5.15 5.65 -3.86
CA ARG A 118 5.38 4.39 -3.16
C ARG A 118 6.79 3.87 -3.40
N THR A 119 7.26 3.82 -4.66
CA THR A 119 8.59 3.31 -4.96
C THR A 119 9.67 4.19 -4.33
N GLY A 120 9.55 5.53 -4.42
CA GLY A 120 10.50 6.46 -3.82
C GLY A 120 10.55 6.36 -2.29
N VAL A 121 9.41 6.40 -1.63
CA VAL A 121 9.33 6.28 -0.16
C VAL A 121 9.84 4.93 0.32
N MET A 122 9.46 3.84 -0.36
CA MET A 122 9.87 2.50 0.04
C MET A 122 11.33 2.21 -0.28
N ALA A 123 11.89 2.78 -1.34
CA ALA A 123 13.32 2.72 -1.62
C ALA A 123 14.14 3.38 -0.51
N ALA A 124 13.77 4.61 -0.11
CA ALA A 124 14.41 5.30 0.99
C ALA A 124 14.26 4.54 2.33
N ALA A 125 13.04 4.10 2.64
CA ALA A 125 12.77 3.36 3.87
C ALA A 125 13.53 2.03 3.93
N THR A 126 13.58 1.28 2.83
CA THR A 126 14.35 0.03 2.74
C THR A 126 15.85 0.28 2.95
N PHE A 127 16.40 1.30 2.28
CA PHE A 127 17.81 1.64 2.44
C PHE A 127 18.14 2.03 3.89
N ILE A 128 17.34 2.91 4.49
CA ILE A 128 17.50 3.35 5.88
C ILE A 128 17.40 2.16 6.85
N LEU A 129 16.41 1.29 6.65
CA LEU A 129 16.19 0.11 7.49
C LEU A 129 17.38 -0.86 7.44
N TYR A 130 17.87 -1.16 6.23
CA TYR A 130 18.90 -2.18 6.00
C TYR A 130 20.30 -1.68 6.31
N TYR A 131 20.61 -0.42 5.99
CA TYR A 131 21.95 0.11 6.07
C TYR A 131 22.24 0.90 7.35
N TYR A 132 21.23 1.59 7.91
CA TYR A 132 21.42 2.45 9.08
C TYR A 132 20.77 1.92 10.35
N LEU A 133 19.50 1.50 10.30
CA LEU A 133 18.77 1.18 11.53
C LEU A 133 19.11 -0.22 12.07
N PHE A 134 19.10 -1.23 11.23
CA PHE A 134 19.29 -2.62 11.64
C PHE A 134 20.24 -3.40 10.73
N PRO A 135 21.45 -2.87 10.41
CA PRO A 135 22.37 -3.55 9.49
C PRO A 135 22.75 -4.96 9.97
N GLY A 136 22.98 -5.14 11.28
CA GLY A 136 23.32 -6.44 11.86
C GLY A 136 22.25 -7.53 11.71
N VAL A 137 21.00 -7.16 11.43
CA VAL A 137 19.89 -8.09 11.21
C VAL A 137 19.64 -8.28 9.71
N TYR A 138 19.47 -7.18 8.98
CA TYR A 138 19.00 -7.24 7.60
C TYR A 138 20.09 -7.57 6.58
N LEU A 139 21.33 -7.14 6.77
CA LEU A 139 22.41 -7.47 5.83
C LEU A 139 22.76 -8.97 5.84
N PRO A 140 22.96 -9.65 6.99
CA PRO A 140 23.19 -11.09 7.00
C PRO A 140 21.99 -11.88 6.45
N PHE A 141 20.76 -11.45 6.75
CA PHE A 141 19.55 -12.04 6.19
C PHE A 141 19.51 -11.89 4.66
N SER A 142 19.81 -10.70 4.13
CA SER A 142 19.86 -10.44 2.70
C SER A 142 20.91 -11.26 1.97
N ARG A 143 22.12 -11.40 2.56
CA ARG A 143 23.17 -12.25 1.99
C ARG A 143 22.71 -13.69 1.83
N ARG A 144 22.07 -14.26 2.87
CA ARG A 144 21.53 -15.62 2.82
C ARG A 144 20.44 -15.75 1.76
N THR A 145 19.55 -14.78 1.67
CA THR A 145 18.45 -14.78 0.68
C THR A 145 18.99 -14.74 -0.74
N LEU A 146 19.94 -13.84 -1.04
CA LEU A 146 20.51 -13.70 -2.37
C LEU A 146 21.43 -14.86 -2.76
N SER A 147 22.21 -15.40 -1.82
CA SER A 147 23.03 -16.59 -2.06
C SER A 147 22.18 -17.81 -2.40
N GLY A 148 20.98 -17.92 -1.84
CA GLY A 148 20.01 -18.96 -2.17
C GLY A 148 19.51 -18.94 -3.63
N ILE A 149 19.64 -17.79 -4.32
CA ILE A 149 19.33 -17.62 -5.75
C ILE A 149 20.60 -17.43 -6.60
N GLY A 150 21.79 -17.76 -6.06
CA GLY A 150 23.07 -17.73 -6.77
C GLY A 150 23.74 -16.35 -6.85
N ILE A 151 23.27 -15.35 -6.09
CA ILE A 151 23.84 -13.99 -6.07
C ILE A 151 24.68 -13.82 -4.78
N THR A 152 26.00 -13.64 -4.94
CA THR A 152 26.92 -13.36 -3.83
C THR A 152 27.39 -11.92 -3.90
N ILE A 153 27.19 -11.16 -2.80
CA ILE A 153 27.59 -9.75 -2.68
C ILE A 153 28.30 -9.60 -1.32
N GLU A 154 29.54 -9.12 -1.36
CA GLU A 154 30.34 -8.93 -0.14
C GLU A 154 30.14 -7.53 0.46
N SER A 155 30.10 -6.50 -0.38
CA SER A 155 29.93 -5.12 0.06
C SER A 155 28.54 -4.86 0.64
N ASP A 156 28.49 -4.34 1.85
CA ASP A 156 27.23 -3.99 2.54
C ASP A 156 26.44 -2.92 1.80
N LEU A 157 27.11 -1.91 1.25
CA LEU A 157 26.47 -0.85 0.48
C LEU A 157 25.85 -1.40 -0.81
N THR A 158 26.60 -2.24 -1.54
CA THR A 158 26.10 -2.88 -2.76
C THR A 158 24.94 -3.79 -2.44
N LEU A 159 25.01 -4.56 -1.35
CA LEU A 159 23.94 -5.44 -0.89
C LEU A 159 22.67 -4.64 -0.58
N ALA A 160 22.77 -3.57 0.21
CA ALA A 160 21.63 -2.71 0.51
C ALA A 160 21.02 -2.10 -0.75
N THR A 161 21.83 -1.67 -1.71
CA THR A 161 21.38 -1.11 -3.00
C THR A 161 20.64 -2.15 -3.84
N VAL A 162 21.12 -3.37 -3.91
CA VAL A 162 20.46 -4.47 -4.63
C VAL A 162 19.12 -4.81 -3.97
N MET A 163 19.07 -4.82 -2.62
CA MET A 163 17.81 -5.01 -1.90
C MET A 163 16.81 -3.89 -2.20
N VAL A 164 17.25 -2.64 -2.27
CA VAL A 164 16.41 -1.51 -2.70
C VAL A 164 15.90 -1.71 -4.12
N ALA A 165 16.73 -2.15 -5.06
CA ALA A 165 16.30 -2.39 -6.44
C ALA A 165 15.22 -3.49 -6.50
N PHE A 166 15.41 -4.61 -5.82
CA PHE A 166 14.44 -5.71 -5.83
C PHE A 166 13.13 -5.35 -5.11
N THR A 167 13.21 -4.63 -3.98
CA THR A 167 12.02 -4.13 -3.29
C THR A 167 11.30 -3.05 -4.10
N SER A 168 12.01 -2.26 -4.90
CA SER A 168 11.39 -1.28 -5.82
C SER A 168 10.58 -1.98 -6.90
N ILE A 169 11.10 -3.03 -7.53
CA ILE A 169 10.35 -3.85 -8.50
C ILE A 169 9.10 -4.45 -7.85
N PHE A 170 9.23 -4.99 -6.64
CA PHE A 170 8.08 -5.49 -5.87
C PHE A 170 7.01 -4.40 -5.68
N ASN A 171 7.41 -3.20 -5.24
CA ASN A 171 6.47 -2.10 -5.00
C ASN A 171 5.80 -1.61 -6.28
N ILE A 172 6.51 -1.57 -7.42
CA ILE A 172 5.95 -1.25 -8.73
C ILE A 172 4.81 -2.24 -9.08
N ILE A 173 5.09 -3.54 -9.00
CA ILE A 173 4.08 -4.58 -9.29
C ILE A 173 2.91 -4.47 -8.32
N HIS A 174 3.17 -4.26 -7.04
CA HIS A 174 2.13 -4.18 -6.01
C HIS A 174 1.17 -3.00 -6.19
N VAL A 175 1.64 -1.84 -6.71
CA VAL A 175 0.75 -0.72 -7.04
C VAL A 175 -0.28 -1.14 -8.10
N PHE A 176 0.14 -1.86 -9.15
CA PHE A 176 -0.81 -2.34 -10.15
C PHE A 176 -1.81 -3.32 -9.55
N LEU A 177 -1.36 -4.23 -8.68
CA LEU A 177 -2.20 -5.25 -8.04
C LEU A 177 -3.16 -4.68 -6.99
N SER A 178 -2.90 -3.50 -6.45
CA SER A 178 -3.73 -2.89 -5.42
C SER A 178 -4.60 -1.75 -5.97
N VAL A 179 -4.02 -0.80 -6.72
CA VAL A 179 -4.74 0.40 -7.17
C VAL A 179 -5.74 0.10 -8.28
N LEU A 180 -5.36 -0.72 -9.28
CA LEU A 180 -6.26 -1.01 -10.40
C LEU A 180 -7.52 -1.79 -9.98
N PRO A 181 -7.42 -2.89 -9.18
CA PRO A 181 -8.61 -3.56 -8.68
C PRO A 181 -9.45 -2.68 -7.78
N ALA A 182 -8.84 -1.91 -6.86
CA ALA A 182 -9.58 -0.98 -6.00
C ALA A 182 -10.37 0.05 -6.80
N TYR A 183 -9.76 0.62 -7.85
CA TYR A 183 -10.42 1.57 -8.74
C TYR A 183 -11.54 0.92 -9.57
N GLY A 184 -11.32 -0.30 -10.05
CA GLY A 184 -12.34 -1.07 -10.77
C GLY A 184 -13.56 -1.37 -9.90
N ILE A 185 -13.33 -1.82 -8.66
CA ILE A 185 -14.39 -2.06 -7.66
C ILE A 185 -15.12 -0.75 -7.35
N TYR A 186 -14.39 0.34 -7.12
CA TYR A 186 -14.98 1.67 -6.89
C TYR A 186 -15.93 2.09 -8.03
N LYS A 187 -15.49 1.96 -9.28
CA LYS A 187 -16.35 2.29 -10.45
C LYS A 187 -17.60 1.42 -10.49
N ARG A 188 -17.47 0.14 -10.17
CA ARG A 188 -18.62 -0.78 -10.16
C ARG A 188 -19.61 -0.43 -9.05
N ILE A 189 -19.12 -0.10 -7.86
CA ILE A 189 -19.96 0.35 -6.74
C ILE A 189 -20.74 1.61 -7.12
N LEU A 190 -20.10 2.61 -7.73
CA LEU A 190 -20.78 3.84 -8.16
C LEU A 190 -21.86 3.59 -9.22
N ALA A 191 -21.60 2.64 -10.12
CA ALA A 191 -22.60 2.27 -11.14
C ALA A 191 -23.83 1.57 -10.54
N THR A 192 -23.66 0.82 -9.45
CA THR A 192 -24.72 0.04 -8.82
C THR A 192 -25.43 0.81 -7.70
N LEU A 193 -24.70 1.66 -6.98
CA LEU A 193 -25.18 2.39 -5.80
C LEU A 193 -24.87 3.91 -5.93
N PRO A 194 -25.53 4.63 -6.84
CA PRO A 194 -25.23 6.04 -7.11
C PRO A 194 -25.53 6.97 -5.92
N GLN A 195 -26.26 6.49 -4.91
CA GLN A 195 -26.63 7.27 -3.72
C GLN A 195 -25.60 7.17 -2.57
N LEU A 196 -24.51 6.42 -2.74
CA LEU A 196 -23.46 6.42 -1.72
C LEU A 196 -22.89 7.84 -1.59
N PRO A 197 -22.75 8.38 -0.36
CA PRO A 197 -22.16 9.69 -0.13
C PRO A 197 -20.66 9.60 -0.34
N THR A 198 -20.22 9.62 -1.58
CA THR A 198 -18.82 9.75 -1.92
C THR A 198 -18.42 11.20 -1.71
N LYS A 199 -17.57 11.46 -0.73
CA LYS A 199 -17.04 12.82 -0.46
C LYS A 199 -16.00 13.28 -1.50
N GLN A 200 -15.95 12.65 -2.66
CA GLN A 200 -14.97 13.08 -3.66
C GLN A 200 -15.64 13.64 -4.90
N PRO A 201 -15.33 14.92 -5.23
CA PRO A 201 -15.66 15.48 -6.54
C PRO A 201 -14.73 14.94 -7.64
N LEU A 202 -14.20 13.70 -7.52
CA LEU A 202 -13.18 13.16 -8.41
C LEU A 202 -13.71 12.80 -9.81
N ILE A 203 -15.01 12.78 -10.00
CA ILE A 203 -15.62 12.61 -11.32
C ILE A 203 -16.87 13.48 -11.39
N ARG A 204 -16.72 14.79 -11.51
CA ARG A 204 -17.69 15.52 -12.30
C ARG A 204 -17.39 15.19 -13.76
N SER A 205 -17.89 14.08 -14.23
CA SER A 205 -18.16 13.88 -15.64
C SER A 205 -18.96 15.11 -16.10
N LYS A 206 -18.38 15.91 -16.98
CA LYS A 206 -19.17 16.80 -17.84
C LYS A 206 -20.04 15.87 -18.67
N ALA A 207 -21.19 15.47 -18.13
CA ALA A 207 -22.34 15.12 -18.94
C ALA A 207 -22.84 16.44 -19.52
N ARG A 208 -22.45 16.76 -20.72
CA ARG A 208 -23.14 17.58 -21.69
C ARG A 208 -23.28 16.76 -22.94
#